data_c8c57413c930eb02fac91c83a7be1501
#
_entry.id   c8c57413c930eb02fac91c83a7be1501
#
_cell.length_a   1.000
_cell.length_b   1.000
_cell.length_c   1.000
_cell.angle_alpha   90.00
_cell.angle_beta   90.00
_cell.angle_gamma   90.00
#
_symmetry.space_group_name_H-M   'P 1'
#
loop_
_entity.id
_entity.type
_entity.pdbx_description
1 polymer ?
#
loop_
_entity_poly.entity_id
_entity_poly.type
_entity_poly.pdbx_seq_one_letter_code
_entity_poly.pdbx_strand_id
1 'polypeptide(L)'
;RYYHDEIGYNYRLEGLQVAVWSVSLKYLPEWTKRRQEIGHRYLKEITNPLITMQRHPENTTPVFHLFVITVPDHEDFIRYMAENDVECNMHYPVPCHLQKAYANLGYQPGDCPNAEYLAAHCVTLPLFPEMREDEIARVIDLCNAYRQA
;
A
#
# COMPACT_ATOMS: atom_id res chain seq x y z
N ARG A 1 -18.41 35.65 -9.33
CA ARG A 1 -17.12 35.94 -8.68
C ARG A 1 -17.27 36.17 -7.17
N TYR A 2 -18.44 36.54 -6.71
CA TYR A 2 -18.73 36.88 -5.30
C TYR A 2 -19.78 35.98 -4.64
N TYR A 3 -20.29 35.00 -5.36
CA TYR A 3 -21.22 34.00 -4.84
C TYR A 3 -20.53 32.67 -4.73
N HIS A 4 -20.70 31.97 -3.61
CA HIS A 4 -20.08 30.70 -3.28
C HIS A 4 -21.19 29.77 -2.77
N ASP A 5 -21.47 28.72 -3.54
CA ASP A 5 -22.56 27.78 -3.24
C ASP A 5 -22.06 26.59 -2.42
N GLU A 6 -20.72 26.39 -2.35
CA GLU A 6 -20.08 25.31 -1.64
C GLU A 6 -18.85 25.78 -0.86
N ILE A 7 -18.52 25.07 0.23
CA ILE A 7 -17.31 25.30 1.01
C ILE A 7 -16.13 24.67 0.27
N GLY A 8 -15.10 25.44 0.03
CA GLY A 8 -13.88 24.98 -0.64
C GLY A 8 -12.64 25.65 -0.08
N TYR A 9 -11.50 25.21 -0.57
CA TYR A 9 -10.18 25.75 -0.20
C TYR A 9 -9.56 26.52 -1.38
N ASN A 10 -8.66 27.45 -1.05
CA ASN A 10 -7.95 28.24 -2.05
C ASN A 10 -6.73 27.49 -2.60
N TYR A 11 -6.90 26.30 -3.17
CA TYR A 11 -5.82 25.54 -3.78
C TYR A 11 -5.46 26.11 -5.15
N ARG A 12 -4.17 26.04 -5.45
CA ARG A 12 -3.60 26.35 -6.78
C ARG A 12 -2.65 25.23 -7.16
N LEU A 13 -2.68 24.88 -8.43
CA LEU A 13 -1.69 23.99 -9.02
C LEU A 13 -0.47 24.86 -9.40
N GLU A 14 0.67 24.59 -8.76
CA GLU A 14 1.89 25.35 -9.00
C GLU A 14 2.51 25.00 -10.36
N GLY A 15 3.05 26.00 -11.07
CA GLY A 15 3.59 25.82 -12.41
C GLY A 15 4.72 24.79 -12.50
N LEU A 16 5.58 24.70 -11.48
CA LEU A 16 6.64 23.70 -11.41
C LEU A 16 6.07 22.26 -11.33
N GLN A 17 5.07 22.04 -10.48
CA GLN A 17 4.39 20.75 -10.36
C GLN A 17 3.68 20.37 -11.67
N VAL A 18 3.02 21.34 -12.33
CA VAL A 18 2.38 21.11 -13.64
C VAL A 18 3.40 20.67 -14.67
N ALA A 19 4.58 21.29 -14.73
CA ALA A 19 5.62 20.93 -15.67
C ALA A 19 6.10 19.48 -15.45
N VAL A 20 6.34 19.08 -14.21
CA VAL A 20 6.72 17.71 -13.86
C VAL A 20 5.60 16.72 -14.24
N TRP A 21 4.35 17.01 -13.86
CA TRP A 21 3.23 16.14 -14.17
C TRP A 21 2.93 16.02 -15.66
N SER A 22 3.12 17.10 -16.42
CA SER A 22 2.97 17.06 -17.89
C SER A 22 3.94 16.10 -18.56
N VAL A 23 5.12 15.90 -18.00
CA VAL A 23 6.06 14.88 -18.46
C VAL A 23 5.63 13.51 -17.97
N SER A 24 5.37 13.34 -16.68
CA SER A 24 5.05 12.05 -16.03
C SER A 24 3.79 11.41 -16.58
N LEU A 25 2.77 12.19 -16.91
CA LEU A 25 1.50 11.69 -17.47
C LEU A 25 1.67 10.92 -18.78
N LYS A 26 2.72 11.22 -19.55
CA LYS A 26 3.01 10.48 -20.81
C LYS A 26 3.41 9.03 -20.54
N TYR A 27 4.00 8.76 -19.39
CA TYR A 27 4.50 7.43 -18.98
C TYR A 27 3.52 6.70 -18.06
N LEU A 28 2.49 7.38 -17.55
CA LEU A 28 1.55 6.80 -16.58
C LEU A 28 0.89 5.49 -17.07
N PRO A 29 0.47 5.36 -18.35
CA PRO A 29 -0.11 4.10 -18.83
C PRO A 29 0.89 2.92 -18.75
N GLU A 30 2.15 3.15 -19.11
CA GLU A 30 3.22 2.15 -19.05
C GLU A 30 3.52 1.76 -17.59
N TRP A 31 3.69 2.73 -16.71
CA TRP A 31 3.90 2.49 -15.28
C TRP A 31 2.74 1.74 -14.63
N THR A 32 1.51 2.09 -15.00
CA THR A 32 0.31 1.40 -14.50
C THR A 32 0.29 -0.05 -14.95
N LYS A 33 0.56 -0.31 -16.23
CA LYS A 33 0.65 -1.67 -16.77
C LYS A 33 1.72 -2.48 -16.03
N ARG A 34 2.91 -1.92 -15.85
CA ARG A 34 4.00 -2.60 -15.14
C ARG A 34 3.66 -2.90 -13.68
N ARG A 35 3.03 -1.96 -12.96
CA ARG A 35 2.52 -2.21 -11.61
C ARG A 35 1.51 -3.35 -11.56
N GLN A 36 0.62 -3.42 -12.53
CA GLN A 36 -0.37 -4.50 -12.65
C GLN A 36 0.30 -5.85 -12.91
N GLU A 37 1.29 -5.91 -13.79
CA GLU A 37 2.07 -7.13 -14.05
C GLU A 37 2.72 -7.65 -12.76
N ILE A 38 3.41 -6.79 -12.02
CA ILE A 38 4.06 -7.15 -10.75
C ILE A 38 3.02 -7.58 -9.71
N GLY A 39 1.96 -6.80 -9.52
CA GLY A 39 0.92 -7.09 -8.54
C GLY A 39 0.19 -8.42 -8.83
N HIS A 40 -0.09 -8.72 -10.09
CA HIS A 40 -0.68 -10.02 -10.46
C HIS A 40 0.29 -11.19 -10.25
N ARG A 41 1.59 -10.98 -10.44
CA ARG A 41 2.58 -12.00 -10.08
C ARG A 41 2.60 -12.27 -8.58
N TYR A 42 2.59 -11.24 -7.75
CA TYR A 42 2.51 -11.39 -6.30
C TYR A 42 1.25 -12.16 -5.89
N LEU A 43 0.09 -11.80 -6.43
CA LEU A 43 -1.18 -12.51 -6.15
C LEU A 43 -1.15 -13.99 -6.55
N LYS A 44 -0.42 -14.34 -7.61
CA LYS A 44 -0.36 -15.70 -8.14
C LYS A 44 0.75 -16.55 -7.52
N GLU A 45 1.91 -15.96 -7.29
CA GLU A 45 3.15 -16.68 -6.98
C GLU A 45 3.47 -16.72 -5.47
N ILE A 46 2.92 -15.80 -4.67
CA ILE A 46 3.04 -15.88 -3.21
C ILE A 46 1.94 -16.81 -2.68
N THR A 47 2.38 -17.95 -2.12
CA THR A 47 1.48 -19.03 -1.70
C THR A 47 1.63 -19.40 -0.21
N ASN A 48 2.43 -18.65 0.55
CA ASN A 48 2.65 -18.88 1.97
C ASN A 48 1.34 -18.73 2.75
N PRO A 49 0.89 -19.74 3.51
CA PRO A 49 -0.39 -19.71 4.24
C PRO A 49 -0.42 -18.67 5.39
N LEU A 50 0.74 -18.18 5.86
CA LEU A 50 0.82 -17.11 6.84
C LEU A 50 0.53 -15.72 6.24
N ILE A 51 0.48 -15.60 4.91
CA ILE A 51 0.28 -14.35 4.20
C ILE A 51 -1.13 -14.31 3.63
N THR A 52 -1.93 -13.34 4.06
CA THR A 52 -3.25 -13.09 3.48
C THR A 52 -3.15 -11.98 2.44
N MET A 53 -3.56 -12.29 1.22
CA MET A 53 -3.56 -11.37 0.09
C MET A 53 -4.79 -10.46 0.08
N GLN A 54 -4.61 -9.25 -0.45
CA GLN A 54 -5.72 -8.37 -0.77
C GLN A 54 -6.66 -9.02 -1.81
N ARG A 55 -7.96 -8.78 -1.66
CA ARG A 55 -8.98 -9.26 -2.61
C ARG A 55 -9.49 -8.10 -3.45
N HIS A 56 -9.68 -8.36 -4.73
CA HIS A 56 -10.24 -7.38 -5.67
C HIS A 56 -11.57 -7.89 -6.20
N PRO A 57 -12.64 -7.07 -6.22
CA PRO A 57 -13.87 -7.42 -6.92
C PRO A 57 -13.63 -7.66 -8.41
N GLU A 58 -14.38 -8.58 -9.02
CA GLU A 58 -14.21 -8.97 -10.43
C GLU A 58 -14.32 -7.79 -11.41
N ASN A 59 -15.11 -6.76 -11.06
CA ASN A 59 -15.36 -5.60 -11.90
C ASN A 59 -14.38 -4.44 -11.63
N THR A 60 -13.24 -4.69 -10.99
CA THR A 60 -12.24 -3.66 -10.67
C THR A 60 -10.92 -3.94 -11.34
N THR A 61 -10.23 -2.86 -11.72
CA THR A 61 -8.87 -2.93 -12.25
C THR A 61 -7.93 -2.23 -11.28
N PRO A 62 -7.28 -2.96 -10.36
CA PRO A 62 -6.37 -2.37 -9.40
C PRO A 62 -5.12 -1.84 -10.10
N VAL A 63 -4.63 -0.68 -9.67
CA VAL A 63 -3.37 -0.10 -10.17
C VAL A 63 -2.18 -0.43 -9.28
N PHE A 64 -2.40 -1.08 -8.14
CA PHE A 64 -1.39 -1.46 -7.16
C PHE A 64 -0.46 -0.31 -6.77
N HIS A 65 -1.05 0.83 -6.40
CA HIS A 65 -0.28 1.93 -5.81
C HIS A 65 0.54 1.46 -4.61
N LEU A 66 -0.12 0.69 -3.73
CA LEU A 66 0.49 -0.05 -2.64
C LEU A 66 0.07 -1.52 -2.75
N PHE A 67 1.01 -2.44 -2.53
CA PHE A 67 0.68 -3.86 -2.45
C PHE A 67 0.70 -4.30 -0.98
N VAL A 68 -0.49 -4.29 -0.37
CA VAL A 68 -0.65 -4.59 1.05
C VAL A 68 -1.04 -6.04 1.25
N ILE A 69 -0.36 -6.70 2.16
CA ILE A 69 -0.67 -8.04 2.68
C ILE A 69 -0.97 -7.95 4.17
N THR A 70 -1.56 -8.98 4.75
CA THR A 70 -1.60 -9.13 6.21
C THR A 70 -0.88 -10.41 6.64
N VAL A 71 -0.19 -10.32 7.78
CA VAL A 71 0.55 -11.40 8.40
C VAL A 71 0.24 -11.46 9.89
N PRO A 72 0.39 -12.62 10.57
CA PRO A 72 0.09 -12.73 12.00
C PRO A 72 0.94 -11.79 12.88
N ASP A 73 2.23 -11.63 12.55
CA ASP A 73 3.18 -10.76 13.24
C ASP A 73 3.92 -9.90 12.19
N HIS A 74 3.49 -8.65 12.06
CA HIS A 74 4.07 -7.75 11.08
C HIS A 74 5.48 -7.27 11.46
N GLU A 75 5.79 -7.18 12.76
CA GLU A 75 7.12 -6.76 13.22
C GLU A 75 8.16 -7.83 12.90
N ASP A 76 7.82 -9.10 13.17
CA ASP A 76 8.66 -10.23 12.83
C ASP A 76 8.86 -10.35 11.31
N PHE A 77 7.79 -10.22 10.54
CA PHE A 77 7.88 -10.28 9.08
C PHE A 77 8.73 -9.15 8.50
N ILE A 78 8.54 -7.90 8.94
CA ILE A 78 9.32 -6.75 8.48
C ILE A 78 10.79 -6.92 8.83
N ARG A 79 11.09 -7.38 10.05
CA ARG A 79 12.47 -7.70 10.46
C ARG A 79 13.10 -8.76 9.56
N TYR A 80 12.39 -9.88 9.33
CA TYR A 80 12.86 -10.95 8.45
C TYR A 80 13.15 -10.45 7.02
N MET A 81 12.27 -9.64 6.45
CA MET A 81 12.49 -9.06 5.13
C MET A 81 13.70 -8.12 5.11
N ALA A 82 13.85 -7.27 6.12
CA ALA A 82 14.99 -6.35 6.25
C ALA A 82 16.34 -7.08 6.42
N GLU A 83 16.39 -8.16 7.18
CA GLU A 83 17.58 -9.03 7.31
C GLU A 83 17.98 -9.70 5.98
N ASN A 84 17.07 -9.72 5.02
CA ASN A 84 17.27 -10.22 3.67
C ASN A 84 17.33 -9.10 2.60
N ASP A 85 17.67 -7.88 3.00
CA ASP A 85 17.83 -6.70 2.13
C ASP A 85 16.57 -6.30 1.36
N VAL A 86 15.38 -6.58 1.91
CA VAL A 86 14.09 -6.14 1.35
C VAL A 86 13.37 -5.24 2.34
N GLU A 87 13.21 -3.97 1.99
CA GLU A 87 12.50 -2.99 2.81
C GLU A 87 11.00 -3.12 2.62
N CYS A 88 10.27 -3.31 3.73
CA CYS A 88 8.82 -3.30 3.80
C CYS A 88 8.34 -2.17 4.70
N ASN A 89 7.13 -1.68 4.44
CA ASN A 89 6.52 -0.58 5.19
C ASN A 89 5.12 -0.95 5.70
N MET A 90 4.56 -0.09 6.55
CA MET A 90 3.17 -0.19 7.02
C MET A 90 2.35 1.00 6.53
N HIS A 91 1.21 0.75 5.91
CA HIS A 91 0.27 1.78 5.49
C HIS A 91 -1.15 1.43 5.98
N TYR A 92 -1.54 1.83 7.24
CA TYR A 92 -0.78 2.61 8.21
C TYR A 92 -0.85 1.98 9.61
N PRO A 93 0.12 2.21 10.51
CA PRO A 93 0.20 1.51 11.81
C PRO A 93 -0.80 2.00 12.86
N VAL A 94 -1.46 3.13 12.64
CA VAL A 94 -2.46 3.67 13.56
C VAL A 94 -3.74 3.98 12.78
N PRO A 95 -4.88 3.37 13.12
CA PRO A 95 -6.14 3.63 12.45
C PRO A 95 -6.63 5.06 12.69
N CYS A 96 -7.31 5.66 11.74
CA CYS A 96 -7.68 7.07 11.77
C CYS A 96 -8.45 7.47 13.01
N HIS A 97 -9.41 6.65 13.46
CA HIS A 97 -10.26 6.95 14.61
C HIS A 97 -9.49 6.97 15.96
N LEU A 98 -8.30 6.33 16.02
CA LEU A 98 -7.44 6.32 17.21
C LEU A 98 -6.28 7.34 17.12
N GLN A 99 -6.25 8.16 16.09
CA GLN A 99 -5.27 9.24 15.98
C GLN A 99 -5.56 10.33 17.05
N LYS A 100 -4.51 10.84 17.66
CA LYS A 100 -4.62 11.92 18.67
C LYS A 100 -5.38 13.15 18.15
N ALA A 101 -5.26 13.45 16.85
CA ALA A 101 -5.95 14.55 16.20
C ALA A 101 -7.48 14.40 16.22
N TYR A 102 -8.00 13.19 16.40
CA TYR A 102 -9.43 12.88 16.42
C TYR A 102 -9.95 12.47 17.82
N ALA A 103 -9.15 12.65 18.87
CA ALA A 103 -9.53 12.27 20.24
C ALA A 103 -10.82 12.96 20.73
N ASN A 104 -11.12 14.15 20.18
CA ASN A 104 -12.35 14.89 20.47
C ASN A 104 -13.63 14.25 19.91
N LEU A 105 -13.52 13.27 19.00
CA LEU A 105 -14.67 12.55 18.45
C LEU A 105 -15.17 11.41 19.35
N GLY A 106 -14.40 11.06 20.40
CA GLY A 106 -14.82 10.10 21.41
C GLY A 106 -14.69 8.63 21.06
N TYR A 107 -14.12 8.30 19.89
CA TYR A 107 -13.88 6.91 19.50
C TYR A 107 -12.92 6.19 20.46
N GLN A 108 -13.22 4.91 20.69
CA GLN A 108 -12.43 4.03 21.55
C GLN A 108 -11.90 2.82 20.78
N PRO A 109 -10.85 2.14 21.28
CA PRO A 109 -10.45 0.84 20.77
C PRO A 109 -11.64 -0.14 20.74
N GLY A 110 -11.82 -0.84 19.61
CA GLY A 110 -12.94 -1.74 19.35
C GLY A 110 -14.08 -1.13 18.53
N ASP A 111 -14.14 0.19 18.35
CA ASP A 111 -15.19 0.84 17.56
C ASP A 111 -15.07 0.57 16.05
N CYS A 112 -13.84 0.35 15.56
CA CYS A 112 -13.58 0.04 14.16
C CYS A 112 -12.67 -1.21 14.04
N PRO A 113 -13.17 -2.42 14.35
CA PRO A 113 -12.34 -3.61 14.50
C PRO A 113 -11.59 -4.01 13.23
N ASN A 114 -12.15 -3.79 12.04
CA ASN A 114 -11.48 -4.09 10.79
C ASN A 114 -10.29 -3.14 10.53
N ALA A 115 -10.43 -1.85 10.84
CA ALA A 115 -9.35 -0.88 10.69
C ALA A 115 -8.23 -1.16 11.71
N GLU A 116 -8.60 -1.53 12.93
CA GLU A 116 -7.66 -1.89 13.99
C GLU A 116 -6.91 -3.18 13.65
N TYR A 117 -7.62 -4.20 13.12
CA TYR A 117 -6.99 -5.42 12.63
C TYR A 117 -5.98 -5.13 11.52
N LEU A 118 -6.37 -4.35 10.51
CA LEU A 118 -5.46 -4.00 9.42
C LEU A 118 -4.24 -3.22 9.93
N ALA A 119 -4.43 -2.25 10.81
CA ALA A 119 -3.32 -1.50 11.39
C ALA A 119 -2.34 -2.38 12.18
N ALA A 120 -2.82 -3.44 12.81
CA ALA A 120 -2.01 -4.38 13.60
C ALA A 120 -1.33 -5.48 12.77
N HIS A 121 -1.72 -5.70 11.50
CA HIS A 121 -1.26 -6.86 10.74
C HIS A 121 -0.76 -6.51 9.33
N CYS A 122 -0.98 -5.28 8.84
CA CYS A 122 -0.63 -4.92 7.47
C CYS A 122 0.87 -4.77 7.28
N VAL A 123 1.34 -5.25 6.13
CA VAL A 123 2.67 -4.99 5.59
C VAL A 123 2.54 -4.62 4.12
N THR A 124 3.27 -3.62 3.69
CA THR A 124 3.34 -3.22 2.29
C THR A 124 4.62 -3.73 1.68
N LEU A 125 4.49 -4.61 0.69
CA LEU A 125 5.59 -5.13 -0.10
C LEU A 125 6.09 -4.07 -1.09
N PRO A 126 7.39 -4.06 -1.45
CA PRO A 126 7.90 -3.18 -2.48
C PRO A 126 7.23 -3.47 -3.83
N LEU A 127 6.71 -2.41 -4.46
CA LEU A 127 6.13 -2.46 -5.79
C LEU A 127 6.25 -1.10 -6.48
N PHE A 128 7.10 -1.02 -7.51
CA PHE A 128 7.28 0.16 -8.34
C PHE A 128 7.61 -0.25 -9.78
N PRO A 129 7.36 0.60 -10.78
CA PRO A 129 7.46 0.22 -12.20
C PRO A 129 8.85 -0.25 -12.64
N GLU A 130 9.89 0.31 -12.01
CA GLU A 130 11.29 0.07 -12.36
C GLU A 130 11.88 -1.21 -11.76
N MET A 131 11.08 -1.99 -10.98
CA MET A 131 11.56 -3.26 -10.40
C MET A 131 12.02 -4.22 -11.49
N ARG A 132 13.23 -4.77 -11.28
CA ARG A 132 13.80 -5.81 -12.13
C ARG A 132 13.18 -7.17 -11.81
N GLU A 133 13.30 -8.11 -12.74
CA GLU A 133 12.76 -9.46 -12.58
C GLU A 133 13.39 -10.23 -11.41
N ASP A 134 14.68 -10.04 -11.15
CA ASP A 134 15.39 -10.63 -10.02
C ASP A 134 14.90 -10.06 -8.67
N GLU A 135 14.57 -8.77 -8.60
CA GLU A 135 14.01 -8.14 -7.40
C GLU A 135 12.60 -8.65 -7.11
N ILE A 136 11.76 -8.78 -8.15
CA ILE A 136 10.40 -9.31 -8.02
C ILE A 136 10.44 -10.77 -7.54
N ALA A 137 11.28 -11.60 -8.17
CA ALA A 137 11.46 -13.00 -7.77
C ALA A 137 11.95 -13.12 -6.31
N ARG A 138 12.92 -12.29 -5.91
CA ARG A 138 13.43 -12.28 -4.53
C ARG A 138 12.34 -11.97 -3.51
N VAL A 139 11.47 -10.98 -3.76
CA VAL A 139 10.33 -10.67 -2.86
C VAL A 139 9.41 -11.87 -2.73
N ILE A 140 9.08 -12.52 -3.85
CA ILE A 140 8.20 -13.71 -3.88
C ILE A 140 8.84 -14.88 -3.11
N ASP A 141 10.11 -15.15 -3.35
CA ASP A 141 10.84 -16.24 -2.71
C ASP A 141 10.93 -16.05 -1.19
N LEU A 142 11.24 -14.83 -0.74
CA LEU A 142 11.28 -14.50 0.68
C LEU A 142 9.91 -14.61 1.33
N CYS A 143 8.86 -14.10 0.69
CA CYS A 143 7.49 -14.27 1.18
C CYS A 143 7.13 -15.76 1.34
N ASN A 144 7.49 -16.59 0.37
CA ASN A 144 7.20 -18.04 0.40
C ASN A 144 8.07 -18.80 1.41
N ALA A 145 9.29 -18.33 1.67
CA ALA A 145 10.20 -18.93 2.63
C ALA A 145 9.93 -18.50 4.08
N TYR A 146 9.23 -17.40 4.31
CA TYR A 146 8.94 -16.88 5.65
C TYR A 146 8.31 -17.95 6.55
N ARG A 147 8.82 -18.05 7.78
CA ARG A 147 8.26 -18.83 8.89
C ARG A 147 8.26 -17.92 10.11
N GLN A 148 7.13 -17.85 10.78
CA GLN A 148 7.04 -17.10 12.03
C GLN A 148 7.96 -17.73 13.08
N ALA A 149 8.75 -16.90 13.77
CA ALA A 149 9.69 -17.32 14.80
C ALA A 149 9.00 -17.84 16.07
#